data_1cf507fa91174f1c1e7d9b4ef611083e
#
_entry.id   1cf507fa91174f1c1e7d9b4ef611083e
#
_cell.length_a   1.000
_cell.length_b   1.000
_cell.length_c   1.000
_cell.angle_alpha   90.00
_cell.angle_beta   90.00
_cell.angle_gamma   90.00
#
_symmetry.space_group_name_H-M   'P 1'
#
loop_
_entity.id
_entity.type
_entity.pdbx_description
1 polymer ?
#
loop_
_entity_poly.entity_id
_entity_poly.type
_entity_poly.pdbx_seq_one_letter_code
_entity_poly.pdbx_strand_id
1 'polypeptide(L)'
;QKLDFLVVQDIFFTETCEYADVILPGTCFAEKDGTFTSGERRINRVRKAVNPPGEAKEDIWIITELAKKMGLKSFDLPTAKDVWDDMRAVTPSMFGATYEKLERPEAICWPCPTEEHPGTPILHREKFGTADGKGNLFGIDYRPPAEVVDAEYPFTLMTGRLIFHYHSRTQTGRAKDMHREVPESYAQINVEDARRLGIKNNEYVKLKSRRGETKTRARVTDDVGPGVVYMTMHFAEGVNNLTNTALDPMSKMPELKHCAISIEKIGGN
;
A
#
# COMPACT_ATOMS: atom_id res chain seq x y z
N GLN A 1 -7.02 -23.43 -11.67
CA GLN A 1 -6.03 -22.66 -12.45
C GLN A 1 -6.68 -22.23 -13.76
N LYS A 2 -6.51 -20.94 -14.12
CA LYS A 2 -7.06 -20.36 -15.35
C LYS A 2 -5.96 -19.73 -16.24
N LEU A 3 -4.69 -19.85 -15.82
CA LEU A 3 -3.55 -19.37 -16.58
C LEU A 3 -2.83 -20.54 -17.22
N ASP A 4 -2.45 -20.38 -18.48
CA ASP A 4 -1.65 -21.35 -19.23
C ASP A 4 -0.15 -21.20 -18.93
N PHE A 5 0.26 -20.01 -18.49
CA PHE A 5 1.65 -19.69 -18.14
C PHE A 5 1.70 -18.56 -17.12
N LEU A 6 2.49 -18.74 -16.06
CA LEU A 6 2.65 -17.75 -14.98
C LEU A 6 4.12 -17.43 -14.75
N VAL A 7 4.48 -16.17 -14.91
CA VAL A 7 5.79 -15.64 -14.52
C VAL A 7 5.63 -14.81 -13.24
N VAL A 8 6.45 -15.06 -12.23
CA VAL A 8 6.51 -14.29 -11.00
C VAL A 8 7.87 -13.61 -10.89
N GLN A 9 7.86 -12.29 -10.71
CA GLN A 9 9.04 -11.50 -10.38
C GLN A 9 8.89 -10.95 -8.97
N ASP A 10 9.75 -11.36 -8.06
CA ASP A 10 9.72 -10.92 -6.67
C ASP A 10 11.12 -10.99 -6.06
N ILE A 11 11.34 -10.26 -4.97
CA ILE A 11 12.57 -10.32 -4.16
C ILE A 11 12.56 -11.52 -3.19
N PHE A 12 11.40 -12.14 -2.97
CA PHE A 12 11.21 -13.31 -2.13
C PHE A 12 10.53 -14.45 -2.89
N PHE A 13 10.83 -15.66 -2.49
CA PHE A 13 10.02 -16.82 -2.87
C PHE A 13 8.71 -16.75 -2.05
N THR A 14 7.64 -16.29 -2.68
CA THR A 14 6.30 -16.16 -2.09
C THR A 14 5.44 -17.39 -2.42
N GLU A 15 4.28 -17.50 -1.75
CA GLU A 15 3.32 -18.58 -2.02
C GLU A 15 2.85 -18.59 -3.49
N THR A 16 2.83 -17.44 -4.15
CA THR A 16 2.52 -17.34 -5.59
C THR A 16 3.57 -18.02 -6.45
N CYS A 17 4.84 -18.02 -6.02
CA CYS A 17 5.93 -18.69 -6.73
C CYS A 17 5.75 -20.22 -6.83
N GLU A 18 5.01 -20.82 -5.90
CA GLU A 18 4.70 -22.27 -5.92
C GLU A 18 3.84 -22.67 -7.13
N TYR A 19 3.16 -21.71 -7.74
CA TYR A 19 2.31 -21.92 -8.93
C TYR A 19 2.94 -21.40 -10.22
N ALA A 20 4.13 -20.78 -10.14
CA ALA A 20 4.78 -20.14 -11.28
C ALA A 20 5.52 -21.16 -12.17
N ASP A 21 5.43 -20.96 -13.49
CA ASP A 21 6.23 -21.69 -14.48
C ASP A 21 7.66 -21.11 -14.55
N VAL A 22 7.79 -19.79 -14.31
CA VAL A 22 9.08 -19.08 -14.28
C VAL A 22 9.12 -18.11 -13.12
N ILE A 23 10.25 -18.09 -12.40
CA ILE A 23 10.51 -17.14 -11.32
C ILE A 23 11.74 -16.31 -11.67
N LEU A 24 11.58 -15.00 -11.65
CA LEU A 24 12.64 -14.02 -11.90
C LEU A 24 12.99 -13.30 -10.59
N PRO A 25 14.15 -13.60 -9.99
CA PRO A 25 14.56 -12.97 -8.74
C PRO A 25 14.90 -11.50 -8.96
N GLY A 26 14.11 -10.63 -8.35
CA GLY A 26 14.29 -9.18 -8.37
C GLY A 26 15.20 -8.66 -7.26
N THR A 27 15.47 -7.35 -7.26
CA THR A 27 16.31 -6.68 -6.26
C THR A 27 15.50 -5.74 -5.38
N CYS A 28 15.91 -5.58 -4.12
CA CYS A 28 15.37 -4.57 -3.24
C CYS A 28 15.92 -3.17 -3.57
N PHE A 29 15.37 -2.13 -2.93
CA PHE A 29 15.78 -0.73 -3.19
C PHE A 29 17.25 -0.44 -2.84
N ALA A 30 17.85 -1.18 -1.91
CA ALA A 30 19.24 -1.00 -1.53
C ALA A 30 20.23 -1.62 -2.52
N GLU A 31 19.76 -2.45 -3.45
CA GLU A 31 20.55 -3.22 -4.40
C GLU A 31 20.51 -2.64 -5.81
N LYS A 32 19.85 -1.50 -6.01
CA LYS A 32 19.68 -0.84 -7.32
C LYS A 32 19.70 0.67 -7.23
N ASP A 33 19.96 1.31 -8.36
CA ASP A 33 19.78 2.74 -8.56
C ASP A 33 18.35 3.07 -9.02
N GLY A 34 17.91 4.32 -8.77
CA GLY A 34 16.62 4.76 -9.21
C GLY A 34 16.17 6.07 -8.58
N THR A 35 14.86 6.31 -8.63
CA THR A 35 14.22 7.45 -8.00
C THR A 35 12.96 7.02 -7.27
N PHE A 36 12.64 7.68 -6.15
CA PHE A 36 11.34 7.58 -5.49
C PHE A 36 10.71 8.97 -5.42
N THR A 37 9.42 9.05 -5.76
CA THR A 37 8.63 10.26 -5.51
C THR A 37 7.77 10.05 -4.27
N SER A 38 7.96 10.91 -3.27
CA SER A 38 7.21 10.87 -2.01
C SER A 38 5.79 11.46 -2.17
N GLY A 39 4.93 11.24 -1.17
CA GLY A 39 3.59 11.84 -1.10
C GLY A 39 3.59 13.38 -1.10
N GLU A 40 4.69 14.03 -0.68
CA GLU A 40 4.89 15.49 -0.77
C GLU A 40 5.45 15.93 -2.14
N ARG A 41 5.42 15.06 -3.14
CA ARG A 41 5.87 15.34 -4.50
C ARG A 41 7.37 15.54 -4.65
N ARG A 42 8.15 15.18 -3.63
CA ARG A 42 9.59 15.25 -3.62
C ARG A 42 10.18 14.07 -4.37
N ILE A 43 11.05 14.33 -5.33
CA ILE A 43 11.75 13.33 -6.13
C ILE A 43 13.11 13.09 -5.46
N ASN A 44 13.33 11.87 -4.98
CA ASN A 44 14.54 11.48 -4.28
C ASN A 44 15.33 10.46 -5.10
N ARG A 45 16.66 10.59 -5.09
CA ARG A 45 17.56 9.60 -5.66
C ARG A 45 17.71 8.40 -4.72
N VAL A 46 17.61 7.22 -5.29
CA VAL A 46 18.01 5.96 -4.66
C VAL A 46 19.34 5.53 -5.24
N ARG A 47 20.29 5.21 -4.37
CA ARG A 47 21.63 4.76 -4.76
C ARG A 47 21.88 3.36 -4.25
N LYS A 48 22.40 2.52 -5.11
CA LYS A 48 22.80 1.17 -4.77
C LYS A 48 23.80 1.19 -3.61
N ALA A 49 23.44 0.52 -2.52
CA ALA A 49 24.27 0.43 -1.32
C ALA A 49 24.96 -0.94 -1.18
N VAL A 50 24.33 -1.99 -1.68
CA VAL A 50 24.85 -3.37 -1.63
C VAL A 50 24.65 -4.09 -2.96
N ASN A 51 25.42 -5.14 -3.18
CA ASN A 51 25.23 -5.98 -4.37
C ASN A 51 24.01 -6.89 -4.22
N PRO A 52 23.27 -7.15 -5.32
CA PRO A 52 22.22 -8.15 -5.32
C PRO A 52 22.72 -9.52 -4.90
N PRO A 53 21.93 -10.30 -4.17
CA PRO A 53 22.30 -11.67 -3.81
C PRO A 53 22.14 -12.63 -5.00
N GLY A 54 23.03 -13.61 -5.10
CA GLY A 54 22.94 -14.68 -6.09
C GLY A 54 22.79 -14.20 -7.53
N GLU A 55 21.72 -14.62 -8.20
CA GLU A 55 21.42 -14.28 -9.60
C GLU A 55 20.36 -13.17 -9.72
N ALA A 56 19.96 -12.53 -8.64
CA ALA A 56 18.96 -11.45 -8.64
C ALA A 56 19.38 -10.30 -9.56
N LYS A 57 18.44 -9.80 -10.34
CA LYS A 57 18.63 -8.70 -11.30
C LYS A 57 17.69 -7.55 -11.00
N GLU A 58 18.11 -6.34 -11.36
CA GLU A 58 17.28 -5.14 -11.25
C GLU A 58 16.04 -5.25 -12.14
N ASP A 59 14.90 -4.75 -11.67
CA ASP A 59 13.63 -4.79 -12.43
C ASP A 59 13.76 -4.16 -13.82
N ILE A 60 14.49 -3.04 -13.91
CA ILE A 60 14.79 -2.37 -15.19
C ILE A 60 15.52 -3.32 -16.14
N TRP A 61 16.54 -4.03 -15.65
CA TRP A 61 17.28 -4.99 -16.46
C TRP A 61 16.39 -6.14 -16.96
N ILE A 62 15.59 -6.71 -16.06
CA ILE A 62 14.67 -7.81 -16.38
C ILE A 62 13.69 -7.37 -17.50
N ILE A 63 13.05 -6.21 -17.32
CA ILE A 63 12.08 -5.68 -18.27
C ILE A 63 12.75 -5.35 -19.62
N THR A 64 13.93 -4.73 -19.60
CA THR A 64 14.69 -4.38 -20.81
C THR A 64 15.10 -5.64 -21.59
N GLU A 65 15.61 -6.65 -20.92
CA GLU A 65 16.00 -7.89 -21.58
C GLU A 65 14.79 -8.66 -22.16
N LEU A 66 13.67 -8.67 -21.44
CA LEU A 66 12.43 -9.26 -21.97
C LEU A 66 11.95 -8.49 -23.22
N ALA A 67 11.93 -7.18 -23.17
CA ALA A 67 11.54 -6.33 -24.30
C ALA A 67 12.43 -6.54 -25.52
N LYS A 68 13.75 -6.61 -25.35
CA LYS A 68 14.71 -6.93 -26.40
C LYS A 68 14.43 -8.29 -27.04
N LYS A 69 14.17 -9.31 -26.23
CA LYS A 69 13.82 -10.67 -26.72
C LYS A 69 12.48 -10.70 -27.48
N MET A 70 11.56 -9.78 -27.15
CA MET A 70 10.32 -9.58 -27.89
C MET A 70 10.48 -8.71 -29.14
N GLY A 71 11.68 -8.21 -29.45
CA GLY A 71 11.97 -7.39 -30.63
C GLY A 71 11.62 -5.89 -30.47
N LEU A 72 11.38 -5.42 -29.24
CA LEU A 72 11.07 -4.01 -28.96
C LEU A 72 12.35 -3.18 -28.86
N LYS A 73 12.70 -2.46 -29.92
CA LYS A 73 13.93 -1.65 -30.02
C LYS A 73 13.93 -0.40 -29.14
N SER A 74 12.77 0.13 -28.79
CA SER A 74 12.61 1.34 -27.94
C SER A 74 12.96 1.13 -26.48
N PHE A 75 13.21 -0.10 -26.06
CA PHE A 75 13.54 -0.47 -24.68
C PHE A 75 15.04 -0.68 -24.43
N ASP A 76 15.91 -0.09 -25.23
CA ASP A 76 17.35 -0.11 -24.94
C ASP A 76 17.71 0.99 -23.93
N LEU A 77 17.27 0.79 -22.69
CA LEU A 77 17.41 1.71 -21.55
C LEU A 77 18.22 1.01 -20.44
N PRO A 78 19.55 0.95 -20.58
CA PRO A 78 20.41 0.10 -19.74
C PRO A 78 20.54 0.61 -18.29
N THR A 79 20.26 1.88 -18.03
CA THR A 79 20.47 2.46 -16.70
C THR A 79 19.20 3.15 -16.16
N ALA A 80 19.16 3.33 -14.85
CA ALA A 80 18.08 4.09 -14.20
C ALA A 80 18.02 5.56 -14.69
N LYS A 81 19.15 6.12 -15.10
CA LYS A 81 19.20 7.45 -15.72
C LYS A 81 18.50 7.46 -17.08
N ASP A 82 18.76 6.48 -17.92
CA ASP A 82 18.13 6.40 -19.25
C ASP A 82 16.62 6.27 -19.15
N VAL A 83 16.14 5.42 -18.23
CA VAL A 83 14.70 5.28 -17.93
C VAL A 83 14.11 6.58 -17.38
N TRP A 84 14.84 7.29 -16.50
CA TRP A 84 14.39 8.56 -15.97
C TRP A 84 14.29 9.63 -17.05
N ASP A 85 15.28 9.72 -17.93
CA ASP A 85 15.31 10.69 -19.02
C ASP A 85 14.19 10.43 -20.05
N ASP A 86 13.91 9.17 -20.36
CA ASP A 86 12.78 8.80 -21.22
C ASP A 86 11.43 9.15 -20.56
N MET A 87 11.25 8.79 -19.28
CA MET A 87 10.02 9.08 -18.53
C MET A 87 9.77 10.59 -18.42
N ARG A 88 10.79 11.40 -18.07
CA ARG A 88 10.62 12.85 -17.94
C ARG A 88 10.33 13.54 -19.29
N ALA A 89 10.83 12.99 -20.39
CA ALA A 89 10.57 13.53 -21.74
C ALA A 89 9.08 13.47 -22.11
N VAL A 90 8.35 12.47 -21.62
CA VAL A 90 6.90 12.31 -21.82
C VAL A 90 6.05 12.84 -20.66
N THR A 91 6.68 13.42 -19.63
CA THR A 91 6.01 13.94 -18.43
C THR A 91 6.32 15.43 -18.23
N PRO A 92 5.55 16.34 -18.85
CA PRO A 92 5.86 17.78 -18.83
C PRO A 92 6.05 18.36 -17.42
N SER A 93 5.33 17.85 -16.43
CA SER A 93 5.44 18.31 -15.04
C SER A 93 6.75 17.91 -14.35
N MET A 94 7.51 16.97 -14.92
CA MET A 94 8.79 16.49 -14.39
C MET A 94 9.97 16.75 -15.35
N PHE A 95 9.72 17.35 -16.52
CA PHE A 95 10.72 17.53 -17.56
C PHE A 95 12.03 18.17 -17.07
N GLY A 96 11.93 19.20 -16.24
CA GLY A 96 13.09 19.92 -15.71
C GLY A 96 13.81 19.23 -14.52
N ALA A 97 13.29 18.12 -14.04
CA ALA A 97 13.95 17.35 -12.96
C ALA A 97 15.00 16.40 -13.56
N THR A 98 16.09 16.96 -14.11
CA THR A 98 17.17 16.15 -14.69
C THR A 98 17.84 15.28 -13.62
N TYR A 99 18.42 14.16 -14.07
CA TYR A 99 19.08 13.22 -13.14
C TYR A 99 20.24 13.88 -12.39
N GLU A 100 20.95 14.81 -13.05
CA GLU A 100 22.03 15.62 -12.48
C GLU A 100 21.51 16.57 -11.37
N LYS A 101 20.33 17.12 -11.53
CA LYS A 101 19.68 17.92 -10.47
C LYS A 101 19.32 17.06 -9.26
N LEU A 102 18.87 15.83 -9.50
CA LEU A 102 18.54 14.90 -8.42
C LEU A 102 19.76 14.38 -7.65
N GLU A 103 20.98 14.56 -8.17
CA GLU A 103 22.23 14.27 -7.44
C GLU A 103 22.57 15.30 -6.34
N ARG A 104 21.96 16.48 -6.41
CA ARG A 104 22.16 17.54 -5.42
C ARG A 104 21.43 17.21 -4.11
N PRO A 105 21.90 17.75 -2.96
CA PRO A 105 21.24 17.55 -1.67
C PRO A 105 19.84 18.19 -1.61
N GLU A 106 19.59 19.22 -2.44
CA GLU A 106 18.30 19.91 -2.50
C GLU A 106 17.29 19.02 -3.25
N ALA A 107 16.26 18.60 -2.54
CA ALA A 107 15.22 17.80 -3.15
C ALA A 107 14.31 18.64 -4.06
N ILE A 108 13.98 18.10 -5.21
CA ILE A 108 13.09 18.74 -6.18
C ILE A 108 11.67 18.24 -5.97
N CYS A 109 10.73 19.18 -5.77
CA CYS A 109 9.31 18.88 -5.79
C CYS A 109 8.75 19.19 -7.19
N TRP A 110 8.05 18.23 -7.80
CA TRP A 110 7.33 18.50 -9.03
C TRP A 110 6.04 19.33 -8.74
N PRO A 111 5.53 20.16 -9.67
CA PRO A 111 6.01 20.42 -11.02
C PRO A 111 7.38 21.10 -11.10
N CYS A 112 8.17 20.62 -12.10
CA CYS A 112 9.44 21.19 -12.49
C CYS A 112 9.50 21.17 -14.03
N PRO A 113 8.81 22.09 -14.71
CA PRO A 113 8.54 22.00 -16.16
C PRO A 113 9.73 22.34 -17.06
N THR A 114 10.75 23.05 -16.57
CA THR A 114 11.97 23.37 -17.32
C THR A 114 13.23 23.06 -16.50
N GLU A 115 14.36 22.93 -17.18
CA GLU A 115 15.63 22.62 -16.49
C GLU A 115 16.11 23.75 -15.56
N GLU A 116 15.71 24.99 -15.79
CA GLU A 116 16.00 26.15 -14.93
C GLU A 116 15.06 26.24 -13.74
N HIS A 117 13.89 25.61 -13.81
CA HIS A 117 12.87 25.71 -12.78
C HIS A 117 13.31 25.02 -11.46
N PRO A 118 13.25 25.71 -10.29
CA PRO A 118 13.76 25.17 -9.03
C PRO A 118 12.89 24.07 -8.40
N GLY A 119 11.78 23.71 -9.03
CA GLY A 119 10.72 22.87 -8.44
C GLY A 119 9.63 23.69 -7.77
N THR A 120 8.54 23.02 -7.35
CA THR A 120 7.35 23.67 -6.77
C THR A 120 7.06 23.06 -5.38
N PRO A 121 7.68 23.57 -4.30
CA PRO A 121 7.46 23.05 -2.96
C PRO A 121 6.00 23.19 -2.49
N ILE A 122 5.33 24.28 -2.87
CA ILE A 122 3.93 24.58 -2.50
C ILE A 122 3.12 24.78 -3.77
N LEU A 123 2.11 23.91 -3.98
CA LEU A 123 1.18 24.04 -5.11
C LEU A 123 0.23 25.23 -4.87
N HIS A 124 -0.22 25.80 -6.00
CA HIS A 124 -1.28 26.82 -6.03
C HIS A 124 -1.01 28.03 -5.15
N ARG A 125 0.27 28.38 -4.92
CA ARG A 125 0.66 29.53 -4.09
C ARG A 125 0.15 30.86 -4.67
N GLU A 126 0.16 31.00 -5.97
CA GLU A 126 -0.23 32.24 -6.67
C GLU A 126 -1.57 32.10 -7.37
N LYS A 127 -1.80 30.97 -8.04
CA LYS A 127 -3.03 30.66 -8.78
C LYS A 127 -3.26 29.17 -8.91
N PHE A 128 -4.51 28.79 -9.13
CA PHE A 128 -4.87 27.42 -9.52
C PHE A 128 -4.63 27.20 -11.02
N GLY A 129 -4.55 25.94 -11.45
CA GLY A 129 -4.39 25.54 -12.85
C GLY A 129 -5.69 25.59 -13.67
N THR A 130 -6.64 26.44 -13.31
CA THR A 130 -7.92 26.70 -13.97
C THR A 130 -7.80 27.87 -14.95
N ALA A 131 -8.72 28.00 -15.89
CA ALA A 131 -8.69 29.08 -16.88
C ALA A 131 -8.73 30.48 -16.24
N ASP A 132 -9.45 30.64 -15.14
CA ASP A 132 -9.56 31.91 -14.40
C ASP A 132 -8.58 32.02 -13.22
N GLY A 133 -7.76 30.99 -12.98
CA GLY A 133 -6.78 30.93 -11.89
C GLY A 133 -7.38 30.74 -10.50
N LYS A 134 -8.68 30.48 -10.37
CA LYS A 134 -9.37 30.30 -9.09
C LYS A 134 -9.65 28.82 -8.82
N GLY A 135 -9.72 28.45 -7.54
CA GLY A 135 -10.12 27.10 -7.13
C GLY A 135 -11.60 26.83 -7.41
N ASN A 136 -11.90 25.68 -7.99
CA ASN A 136 -13.29 25.24 -8.15
C ASN A 136 -13.83 24.72 -6.81
N LEU A 137 -14.93 25.28 -6.35
CA LEU A 137 -15.63 24.84 -5.16
C LEU A 137 -16.86 24.01 -5.57
N PHE A 138 -16.97 22.81 -5.00
CA PHE A 138 -18.10 21.92 -5.22
C PHE A 138 -18.86 21.71 -3.92
N GLY A 139 -20.17 21.95 -3.93
CA GLY A 139 -21.06 21.52 -2.86
C GLY A 139 -21.17 20.00 -2.90
N ILE A 140 -20.85 19.34 -1.80
CA ILE A 140 -20.91 17.87 -1.69
C ILE A 140 -21.83 17.53 -0.53
N ASP A 141 -22.93 16.84 -0.84
CA ASP A 141 -23.84 16.31 0.18
C ASP A 141 -23.21 15.09 0.86
N TYR A 142 -23.42 15.00 2.18
CA TYR A 142 -23.03 13.81 2.92
C TYR A 142 -23.77 12.56 2.39
N ARG A 143 -23.03 11.52 2.15
CA ARG A 143 -23.56 10.17 1.85
C ARG A 143 -23.13 9.22 2.95
N PRO A 144 -24.05 8.43 3.51
CA PRO A 144 -23.66 7.41 4.49
C PRO A 144 -22.78 6.35 3.83
N PRO A 145 -22.01 5.57 4.64
CA PRO A 145 -21.28 4.42 4.13
C PRO A 145 -22.25 3.41 3.47
N ALA A 146 -21.71 2.61 2.54
CA ALA A 146 -22.51 1.63 1.80
C ALA A 146 -23.11 0.55 2.69
N GLU A 147 -22.52 0.33 3.87
CA GLU A 147 -22.99 -0.63 4.86
C GLU A 147 -23.05 0.02 6.24
N VAL A 148 -24.20 -0.01 6.86
CA VAL A 148 -24.41 0.48 8.24
C VAL A 148 -24.63 -0.68 9.19
N VAL A 149 -24.39 -0.44 10.48
CA VAL A 149 -24.65 -1.38 11.55
C VAL A 149 -26.15 -1.65 11.69
N ASP A 150 -26.51 -2.87 12.13
CA ASP A 150 -27.86 -3.29 12.44
C ASP A 150 -27.88 -4.26 13.64
N ALA A 151 -29.03 -4.87 13.90
CA ALA A 151 -29.18 -5.79 15.04
C ALA A 151 -28.35 -7.08 14.91
N GLU A 152 -28.07 -7.55 13.69
CA GLU A 152 -27.26 -8.75 13.44
C GLU A 152 -25.76 -8.42 13.44
N TYR A 153 -25.39 -7.25 12.94
CA TYR A 153 -24.00 -6.78 12.86
C TYR A 153 -23.87 -5.41 13.55
N PRO A 154 -23.87 -5.39 14.91
CA PRO A 154 -24.02 -4.15 15.68
C PRO A 154 -22.73 -3.32 15.85
N PHE A 155 -21.60 -3.78 15.31
CA PHE A 155 -20.32 -3.08 15.42
C PHE A 155 -19.81 -2.57 14.09
N THR A 156 -19.21 -1.38 14.11
CA THR A 156 -18.46 -0.83 12.98
C THR A 156 -17.04 -1.34 13.01
N LEU A 157 -16.62 -2.06 11.99
CA LEU A 157 -15.22 -2.44 11.79
C LEU A 157 -14.48 -1.35 11.03
N MET A 158 -13.40 -0.87 11.60
CA MET A 158 -12.41 0.00 10.95
C MET A 158 -11.13 -0.77 10.65
N THR A 159 -10.54 -0.52 9.50
CA THR A 159 -9.25 -1.11 9.14
C THR A 159 -8.13 -0.08 9.10
N GLY A 160 -6.93 -0.48 9.43
CA GLY A 160 -5.77 0.40 9.41
C GLY A 160 -4.43 -0.32 9.41
N ARG A 161 -3.39 0.42 9.79
CA ARG A 161 -2.00 -0.04 9.79
C ARG A 161 -1.42 -0.02 11.19
N LEU A 162 -0.36 -0.81 11.38
CA LEU A 162 0.52 -0.76 12.54
C LEU A 162 1.89 -0.25 12.13
N ILE A 163 2.59 0.40 13.05
CA ILE A 163 3.92 0.94 12.80
C ILE A 163 4.97 -0.14 12.49
N PHE A 164 4.80 -1.35 13.01
CA PHE A 164 5.75 -2.45 12.86
C PHE A 164 5.63 -3.21 11.54
N HIS A 165 4.55 -3.02 10.78
CA HIS A 165 4.33 -3.74 9.54
C HIS A 165 4.02 -2.81 8.37
N TYR A 166 4.58 -3.17 7.22
CA TYR A 166 4.37 -2.46 5.97
C TYR A 166 3.49 -3.31 5.03
N HIS A 167 2.38 -2.73 4.56
CA HIS A 167 1.39 -3.36 3.67
C HIS A 167 1.05 -4.81 4.08
N SER A 168 1.26 -5.79 3.19
CA SER A 168 0.96 -7.21 3.37
C SER A 168 2.00 -7.98 4.20
N ARG A 169 2.96 -7.31 4.84
CA ARG A 169 4.05 -7.92 5.62
C ARG A 169 5.07 -8.72 4.80
N THR A 170 5.05 -8.66 3.49
CA THR A 170 5.99 -9.44 2.65
C THR A 170 7.44 -9.25 3.09
N GLN A 171 7.85 -8.03 3.43
CA GLN A 171 9.18 -7.75 3.97
C GLN A 171 9.21 -7.79 5.51
N THR A 172 8.36 -7.02 6.17
CA THR A 172 8.40 -6.86 7.64
C THR A 172 8.01 -8.13 8.40
N GLY A 173 7.22 -9.01 7.82
CA GLY A 173 6.92 -10.33 8.40
C GLY A 173 8.12 -11.28 8.39
N ARG A 174 9.13 -11.04 7.52
CA ARG A 174 10.40 -11.79 7.46
C ARG A 174 11.50 -11.16 8.31
N ALA A 175 11.32 -9.92 8.76
CA ALA A 175 12.20 -9.27 9.72
C ALA A 175 11.87 -9.75 11.14
N LYS A 176 12.77 -10.52 11.74
CA LYS A 176 12.53 -11.21 13.04
C LYS A 176 12.05 -10.29 14.14
N ASP A 177 12.64 -9.10 14.25
CA ASP A 177 12.28 -8.14 15.30
C ASP A 177 10.90 -7.54 15.07
N MET A 178 10.57 -7.14 13.85
CA MET A 178 9.23 -6.64 13.50
C MET A 178 8.16 -7.70 13.70
N HIS A 179 8.46 -8.93 13.29
CA HIS A 179 7.53 -10.05 13.48
C HIS A 179 7.31 -10.37 14.96
N ARG A 180 8.35 -10.26 15.81
CA ARG A 180 8.24 -10.49 17.26
C ARG A 180 7.31 -9.48 17.94
N GLU A 181 7.34 -8.20 17.51
CA GLU A 181 6.50 -7.16 18.10
C GLU A 181 4.99 -7.39 17.83
N VAL A 182 4.64 -7.82 16.61
CA VAL A 182 3.26 -8.14 16.25
C VAL A 182 3.24 -9.39 15.35
N PRO A 183 3.25 -10.58 15.96
CA PRO A 183 3.33 -11.85 15.21
C PRO A 183 2.00 -12.23 14.55
N GLU A 184 0.88 -11.79 15.09
CA GLU A 184 -0.47 -12.14 14.63
C GLU A 184 -1.41 -10.93 14.61
N SER A 185 -2.51 -11.04 13.87
CA SER A 185 -3.57 -10.05 13.86
C SER A 185 -4.30 -9.99 15.19
N TYR A 186 -4.78 -8.81 15.56
CA TYR A 186 -5.66 -8.62 16.70
C TYR A 186 -6.77 -7.61 16.38
N ALA A 187 -7.89 -7.72 17.14
CA ALA A 187 -8.98 -6.76 17.11
C ALA A 187 -8.95 -5.90 18.39
N GLN A 188 -8.85 -4.58 18.22
CA GLN A 188 -9.07 -3.66 19.33
C GLN A 188 -10.56 -3.54 19.58
N ILE A 189 -10.97 -3.76 20.81
CA ILE A 189 -12.36 -3.74 21.28
C ILE A 189 -12.44 -2.83 22.50
N ASN A 190 -13.42 -1.92 22.49
CA ASN A 190 -13.62 -1.00 23.62
C ASN A 190 -13.90 -1.75 24.93
N VAL A 191 -13.42 -1.21 26.04
CA VAL A 191 -13.53 -1.81 27.38
C VAL A 191 -14.98 -2.06 27.81
N GLU A 192 -15.92 -1.19 27.43
CA GLU A 192 -17.35 -1.33 27.76
C GLU A 192 -17.98 -2.47 26.94
N ASP A 193 -17.66 -2.54 25.65
CA ASP A 193 -18.12 -3.60 24.76
C ASP A 193 -17.56 -4.95 25.17
N ALA A 194 -16.27 -5.01 25.48
CA ALA A 194 -15.62 -6.23 25.97
C ALA A 194 -16.29 -6.74 27.27
N ARG A 195 -16.61 -5.84 28.21
CA ARG A 195 -17.31 -6.18 29.44
C ARG A 195 -18.72 -6.70 29.15
N ARG A 196 -19.46 -6.03 28.28
CA ARG A 196 -20.82 -6.42 27.86
C ARG A 196 -20.86 -7.79 27.20
N LEU A 197 -19.84 -8.12 26.41
CA LEU A 197 -19.70 -9.39 25.70
C LEU A 197 -19.00 -10.50 26.53
N GLY A 198 -18.51 -10.18 27.74
CA GLY A 198 -17.75 -11.10 28.56
C GLY A 198 -16.40 -11.51 27.98
N ILE A 199 -15.78 -10.63 27.18
CA ILE A 199 -14.50 -10.84 26.52
C ILE A 199 -13.38 -10.27 27.39
N LYS A 200 -12.33 -11.06 27.63
CA LYS A 200 -11.11 -10.62 28.31
C LYS A 200 -10.01 -10.28 27.32
N ASN A 201 -9.07 -9.45 27.77
CA ASN A 201 -7.90 -9.14 26.97
C ASN A 201 -7.11 -10.41 26.61
N ASN A 202 -6.64 -10.51 25.37
CA ASN A 202 -5.95 -11.66 24.78
C ASN A 202 -6.80 -12.93 24.55
N GLU A 203 -8.09 -12.93 24.85
CA GLU A 203 -8.97 -14.04 24.44
C GLU A 203 -9.14 -14.07 22.92
N TYR A 204 -9.36 -15.26 22.37
CA TYR A 204 -9.76 -15.39 20.97
C TYR A 204 -11.24 -15.07 20.81
N VAL A 205 -11.51 -14.27 19.80
CA VAL A 205 -12.86 -13.91 19.35
C VAL A 205 -13.04 -14.24 17.88
N LYS A 206 -14.26 -14.49 17.48
CA LYS A 206 -14.67 -14.59 16.09
C LYS A 206 -15.36 -13.29 15.68
N LEU A 207 -14.88 -12.67 14.65
CA LEU A 207 -15.53 -11.55 13.98
C LEU A 207 -16.21 -12.06 12.72
N LYS A 208 -17.44 -11.66 12.49
CA LYS A 208 -18.24 -12.08 11.35
C LYS A 208 -18.85 -10.87 10.66
N SER A 209 -18.81 -10.83 9.35
CA SER A 209 -19.55 -9.90 8.49
C SER A 209 -20.47 -10.67 7.55
N ARG A 210 -21.20 -9.96 6.68
CA ARG A 210 -22.03 -10.58 5.64
C ARG A 210 -21.24 -11.35 4.58
N ARG A 211 -19.92 -11.21 4.55
CA ARG A 211 -19.02 -11.80 3.52
C ARG A 211 -18.15 -12.94 4.02
N GLY A 212 -17.86 -12.95 5.29
CA GLY A 212 -17.02 -13.99 5.88
C GLY A 212 -16.79 -13.79 7.35
N GLU A 213 -15.89 -14.59 7.88
CA GLU A 213 -15.51 -14.55 9.27
C GLU A 213 -13.99 -14.68 9.45
N THR A 214 -13.48 -14.23 10.57
CA THR A 214 -12.09 -14.42 10.98
C THR A 214 -11.99 -14.64 12.47
N LYS A 215 -10.99 -15.42 12.88
CA LYS A 215 -10.60 -15.63 14.26
C LYS A 215 -9.39 -14.76 14.59
N THR A 216 -9.44 -14.00 15.67
CA THR A 216 -8.37 -13.09 16.07
C THR A 216 -8.32 -12.93 17.59
N ARG A 217 -7.22 -12.40 18.13
CA ARG A 217 -7.15 -12.02 19.56
C ARG A 217 -7.84 -10.70 19.82
N ALA A 218 -8.54 -10.62 20.93
CA ALA A 218 -9.09 -9.37 21.45
C ALA A 218 -8.01 -8.58 22.19
N ARG A 219 -7.79 -7.35 21.77
CA ARG A 219 -7.04 -6.33 22.53
C ARG A 219 -8.04 -5.36 23.13
N VAL A 220 -8.35 -5.53 24.40
CA VAL A 220 -9.28 -4.65 25.11
C VAL A 220 -8.59 -3.33 25.44
N THR A 221 -9.14 -2.21 24.98
CA THR A 221 -8.51 -0.89 25.07
C THR A 221 -9.54 0.24 24.97
N ASP A 222 -9.19 1.42 25.43
CA ASP A 222 -9.95 2.68 25.29
C ASP A 222 -9.53 3.46 24.02
N ASP A 223 -8.57 2.97 23.23
CA ASP A 223 -8.13 3.62 21.99
C ASP A 223 -9.22 3.67 20.91
N VAL A 224 -10.25 2.83 21.05
CA VAL A 224 -11.43 2.80 20.16
C VAL A 224 -12.69 3.11 20.97
N GLY A 225 -13.63 3.84 20.38
CA GLY A 225 -14.92 4.15 21.03
C GLY A 225 -15.86 2.94 21.11
N PRO A 226 -16.89 3.00 21.98
CA PRO A 226 -17.92 1.95 22.05
C PRO A 226 -18.57 1.73 20.67
N GLY A 227 -18.87 0.49 20.33
CA GLY A 227 -19.47 0.10 19.05
C GLY A 227 -18.48 0.07 17.89
N VAL A 228 -17.19 0.39 18.11
CA VAL A 228 -16.16 0.39 17.09
C VAL A 228 -15.12 -0.68 17.36
N VAL A 229 -14.75 -1.43 16.33
CA VAL A 229 -13.66 -2.42 16.34
C VAL A 229 -12.61 -2.01 15.35
N TYR A 230 -11.34 -2.02 15.74
CA TYR A 230 -10.23 -1.76 14.83
C TYR A 230 -9.44 -3.04 14.59
N MET A 231 -9.13 -3.33 13.33
CA MET A 231 -8.22 -4.40 12.93
C MET A 231 -7.19 -3.93 11.93
N THR A 232 -6.03 -4.60 11.94
CA THR A 232 -4.97 -4.28 11.00
C THR A 232 -5.13 -5.06 9.70
N MET A 233 -4.79 -4.41 8.58
CA MET A 233 -4.90 -5.01 7.24
C MET A 233 -3.69 -5.86 6.83
N HIS A 234 -2.66 -5.96 7.68
CA HIS A 234 -1.37 -6.53 7.31
C HIS A 234 -1.34 -8.06 7.16
N PHE A 235 -2.34 -8.75 7.67
CA PHE A 235 -2.37 -10.22 7.76
C PHE A 235 -3.31 -10.80 6.71
N ALA A 236 -2.85 -11.83 5.99
CA ALA A 236 -3.63 -12.47 4.93
C ALA A 236 -4.93 -13.08 5.48
N GLU A 237 -4.83 -13.79 6.60
CA GLU A 237 -5.96 -14.40 7.32
C GLU A 237 -6.54 -13.40 8.33
N GLY A 238 -7.11 -12.32 7.86
CA GLY A 238 -7.54 -11.28 8.77
C GLY A 238 -8.75 -10.50 8.27
N VAL A 239 -8.67 -9.21 8.49
CA VAL A 239 -9.75 -8.25 8.24
C VAL A 239 -10.25 -8.23 6.80
N ASN A 240 -9.42 -8.60 5.83
CA ASN A 240 -9.79 -8.56 4.42
C ASN A 240 -10.94 -9.52 4.06
N ASN A 241 -11.17 -10.56 4.85
CA ASN A 241 -12.32 -11.46 4.70
C ASN A 241 -13.64 -10.81 5.15
N LEU A 242 -13.58 -9.70 5.87
CA LEU A 242 -14.73 -9.02 6.48
C LEU A 242 -15.18 -7.78 5.69
N THR A 243 -14.25 -7.12 4.96
CA THR A 243 -14.51 -5.83 4.31
C THR A 243 -15.57 -5.90 3.23
N ASN A 244 -16.30 -4.80 3.03
CA ASN A 244 -17.36 -4.73 2.02
C ASN A 244 -16.80 -4.58 0.60
N THR A 245 -17.64 -4.83 -0.41
CA THR A 245 -17.28 -4.80 -1.83
C THR A 245 -17.68 -3.51 -2.53
N ALA A 246 -18.18 -2.51 -1.80
CA ALA A 246 -18.59 -1.24 -2.37
C ALA A 246 -17.36 -0.49 -2.92
N LEU A 247 -17.51 0.03 -4.13
CA LEU A 247 -16.46 0.76 -4.83
C LEU A 247 -16.89 2.20 -5.09
N ASP A 248 -15.95 3.13 -4.95
CA ASP A 248 -16.12 4.47 -5.48
C ASP A 248 -16.42 4.42 -6.98
N PRO A 249 -17.44 5.13 -7.46
CA PRO A 249 -17.88 5.03 -8.86
C PRO A 249 -16.84 5.50 -9.88
N MET A 250 -15.94 6.40 -9.49
CA MET A 250 -14.91 6.95 -10.38
C MET A 250 -13.55 6.25 -10.19
N SER A 251 -13.01 6.31 -8.99
CA SER A 251 -11.68 5.77 -8.67
C SER A 251 -11.64 4.27 -8.48
N LYS A 252 -12.82 3.62 -8.32
CA LYS A 252 -12.95 2.20 -7.96
C LYS A 252 -12.25 1.83 -6.65
N MET A 253 -11.99 2.83 -5.79
CA MET A 253 -11.45 2.60 -4.46
C MET A 253 -12.47 1.85 -3.60
N PRO A 254 -12.14 0.71 -2.99
CA PRO A 254 -13.04 0.00 -2.12
C PRO A 254 -13.19 0.71 -0.76
N GLU A 255 -14.39 0.62 -0.18
CA GLU A 255 -14.70 1.16 1.14
C GLU A 255 -14.16 0.23 2.25
N LEU A 256 -12.83 0.16 2.35
CA LEU A 256 -12.15 -0.78 3.25
C LEU A 256 -12.23 -0.40 4.73
N LYS A 257 -12.57 0.86 5.05
CA LYS A 257 -12.48 1.40 6.41
C LYS A 257 -13.80 1.42 7.16
N HIS A 258 -14.85 0.86 6.58
CA HIS A 258 -16.17 0.78 7.20
C HIS A 258 -16.92 -0.46 6.73
N CYS A 259 -17.25 -1.35 7.66
CA CYS A 259 -18.22 -2.41 7.44
C CYS A 259 -18.86 -2.84 8.77
N ALA A 260 -20.04 -3.46 8.69
CA ALA A 260 -20.75 -3.94 9.87
C ALA A 260 -20.34 -5.37 10.20
N ILE A 261 -20.09 -5.63 11.50
CA ILE A 261 -19.67 -6.94 12.01
C ILE A 261 -20.40 -7.30 13.31
N SER A 262 -20.42 -8.59 13.60
CA SER A 262 -20.68 -9.13 14.94
C SER A 262 -19.40 -9.68 15.57
N ILE A 263 -19.41 -9.77 16.90
CA ILE A 263 -18.34 -10.34 17.71
C ILE A 263 -18.89 -11.50 18.53
N GLU A 264 -18.25 -12.65 18.41
CA GLU A 264 -18.58 -13.83 19.18
C GLU A 264 -17.37 -14.25 20.03
N LYS A 265 -17.60 -14.50 21.31
CA LYS A 265 -16.58 -15.11 22.16
C LYS A 265 -16.39 -16.57 21.74
N ILE A 266 -15.16 -16.97 21.46
CA ILE A 266 -14.84 -18.38 21.22
C ILE A 266 -14.67 -19.01 22.60
N GLY A 267 -15.58 -19.94 22.97
CA GLY A 267 -15.50 -20.66 24.23
C GLY A 267 -14.15 -21.36 24.35
N GLY A 268 -13.44 -21.13 25.45
CA GLY A 268 -12.31 -21.96 25.81
C GLY A 268 -12.84 -23.33 26.28
N ASN A 269 -12.38 -24.38 25.60
CA ASN A 269 -12.37 -25.71 26.18
C ASN A 269 -11.27 -25.78 27.23
#